data_168020233ca6aad3e7120ed09bf3386c
#
_entry.id   168020233ca6aad3e7120ed09bf3386c
#
_cell.length_a   1.000
_cell.length_b   1.000
_cell.length_c   1.000
_cell.angle_alpha   90.00
_cell.angle_beta   90.00
_cell.angle_gamma   90.00
#
_symmetry.space_group_name_H-M   'P 1'
#
loop_
_entity.id
_entity.type
_entity.pdbx_description
1 polymer ?
#
loop_
_entity_poly.entity_id
_entity_poly.type
_entity_poly.pdbx_seq_one_letter_code
_entity_poly.pdbx_strand_id
1 'polypeptide(L)'
;MKLKYVRISILLIATVCLWGCQDSLTSNSQPKTDMDLNGSYRMAEYIRNEPAVRNVQRWDDSHVDGLIIQTEHYTLYTTLLEPLMLRQIPSFLESAYKAYQSQLPQPISSGKPLEVYLFDTRSQWEDFTRGMAGDDAKVYLQIQRGAYTLNGIVVAYNIGRKQTFSVIGHEGWHQFNQRLFTYRLPSWLDEGVATLFETCRYTQGRFVFEPSRNLMRLGSLKETLLRKQLIPLHQLIMLNPGQVINGHGDDDTVINFYAQNYAMVRFLREYNYGIRLRKYHEMLLGGANGTWPLQNDFAAIAADRTRPLTVGWNMQVSPALFAYYIDPDINALEAQYQDFCRKLVYHVQLK
;
A
#
# COMPACT_ATOMS: atom_id res chain seq x y z
N MET A 1 34.87 -11.27 -7.36
CA MET A 1 33.71 -11.83 -6.65
C MET A 1 32.61 -10.77 -6.73
N LYS A 2 31.72 -10.87 -7.72
CA LYS A 2 30.67 -9.86 -7.95
C LYS A 2 29.49 -10.21 -7.03
N LEU A 3 29.28 -9.45 -5.97
CA LEU A 3 28.04 -9.51 -5.19
C LEU A 3 26.90 -9.04 -6.09
N LYS A 4 26.00 -9.94 -6.44
CA LYS A 4 24.70 -9.63 -7.07
C LYS A 4 23.83 -9.00 -5.98
N TYR A 5 23.68 -7.69 -6.03
CA TYR A 5 22.72 -6.99 -5.19
C TYR A 5 21.31 -7.32 -5.67
N VAL A 6 20.58 -8.03 -4.85
CA VAL A 6 19.15 -8.33 -5.07
C VAL A 6 18.37 -7.03 -4.87
N ARG A 7 17.64 -6.61 -5.90
CA ARG A 7 16.72 -5.47 -5.85
C ARG A 7 15.53 -5.86 -4.97
N ILE A 8 15.53 -5.43 -3.71
CA ILE A 8 14.45 -5.72 -2.77
C ILE A 8 13.84 -4.41 -2.32
N SER A 9 12.88 -3.92 -3.09
CA SER A 9 11.80 -3.13 -2.53
C SER A 9 10.62 -4.10 -2.39
N ILE A 10 10.68 -4.93 -1.35
CA ILE A 10 9.62 -5.91 -1.07
C ILE A 10 8.73 -5.32 -0.04
N LEU A 11 7.57 -4.97 -0.45
CA LEU A 11 6.42 -4.82 0.41
C LEU A 11 5.71 -6.17 0.49
N LEU A 12 6.12 -7.00 1.40
CA LEU A 12 5.37 -8.18 1.78
C LEU A 12 4.35 -7.74 2.82
N ILE A 13 3.11 -7.50 2.40
CA ILE A 13 2.00 -7.54 3.35
C ILE A 13 1.78 -9.01 3.70
N ALA A 14 2.54 -9.49 4.68
CA ALA A 14 2.18 -10.70 5.38
C ALA A 14 0.90 -10.40 6.17
N THR A 15 -0.25 -10.53 5.52
CA THR A 15 -1.52 -10.53 6.23
C THR A 15 -1.63 -11.88 6.90
N VAL A 16 -1.11 -12.00 8.11
CA VAL A 16 -1.40 -13.13 8.98
C VAL A 16 -2.86 -12.98 9.40
N CYS A 17 -3.76 -13.51 8.58
CA CYS A 17 -5.10 -13.86 8.99
C CYS A 17 -5.06 -15.31 9.43
N LEU A 18 -4.66 -15.57 10.66
CA LEU A 18 -4.92 -16.83 11.33
C LEU A 18 -6.37 -16.84 11.80
N TRP A 19 -7.06 -17.90 11.37
CA TRP A 19 -8.32 -18.51 11.81
C TRP A 19 -9.58 -18.19 11.04
N GLY A 20 -10.04 -19.23 10.36
CA GLY A 20 -11.42 -19.40 9.96
C GLY A 20 -11.62 -20.09 8.62
N CYS A 21 -11.92 -21.41 8.68
CA CYS A 21 -12.52 -22.28 7.68
C CYS A 21 -11.67 -22.63 6.44
N GLN A 22 -11.12 -23.84 6.48
CA GLN A 22 -10.81 -24.62 5.28
C GLN A 22 -12.11 -24.97 4.56
N ASP A 23 -12.36 -24.28 3.44
CA ASP A 23 -13.19 -24.85 2.41
C ASP A 23 -12.27 -25.25 1.25
N SER A 24 -12.14 -26.55 1.10
CA SER A 24 -11.46 -27.18 -0.02
C SER A 24 -12.29 -26.99 -1.30
N LEU A 25 -11.94 -25.98 -2.09
CA LEU A 25 -12.42 -25.86 -3.45
C LEU A 25 -11.37 -26.41 -4.41
N THR A 26 -11.56 -27.67 -4.81
CA THR A 26 -10.90 -28.25 -5.97
C THR A 26 -11.34 -27.47 -7.22
N SER A 27 -10.45 -26.67 -7.79
CA SER A 27 -10.69 -26.02 -9.09
C SER A 27 -10.47 -27.02 -10.20
N ASN A 28 -11.57 -27.57 -10.71
CA ASN A 28 -11.59 -28.25 -12.02
C ASN A 28 -11.46 -27.17 -13.09
N SER A 29 -10.31 -27.01 -13.71
CA SER A 29 -10.13 -26.20 -14.92
C SER A 29 -10.73 -26.94 -16.12
N GLN A 30 -12.00 -26.68 -16.42
CA GLN A 30 -12.56 -27.04 -17.74
C GLN A 30 -12.11 -26.01 -18.81
N PRO A 31 -11.90 -26.43 -20.07
CA PRO A 31 -11.60 -25.49 -21.15
C PRO A 31 -12.80 -24.54 -21.35
N LYS A 32 -12.50 -23.23 -21.41
CA LYS A 32 -13.50 -22.17 -21.62
C LYS A 32 -14.16 -22.39 -22.99
N THR A 33 -15.49 -22.53 -23.00
CA THR A 33 -16.31 -22.60 -24.20
C THR A 33 -16.57 -21.20 -24.77
N ASP A 34 -16.95 -21.07 -26.06
CA ASP A 34 -17.29 -19.81 -26.77
C ASP A 34 -18.27 -18.89 -26.01
N MET A 35 -19.03 -19.42 -25.03
CA MET A 35 -19.92 -18.64 -24.16
C MET A 35 -19.13 -17.77 -23.17
N ASP A 36 -17.91 -18.12 -22.81
CA ASP A 36 -17.08 -17.36 -21.86
C ASP A 36 -16.42 -16.15 -22.51
N LEU A 37 -16.18 -16.16 -23.82
CA LEU A 37 -15.66 -15.02 -24.59
C LEU A 37 -16.62 -13.82 -24.66
N ASN A 38 -17.90 -14.01 -24.30
CA ASN A 38 -18.90 -12.95 -24.20
C ASN A 38 -18.91 -12.25 -22.84
N GLY A 39 -18.15 -12.73 -21.85
CA GLY A 39 -18.15 -12.18 -20.48
C GLY A 39 -17.66 -10.74 -20.44
N SER A 40 -16.51 -10.46 -21.03
CA SER A 40 -15.92 -9.11 -21.06
C SER A 40 -16.79 -8.13 -21.87
N TYR A 41 -17.38 -8.58 -22.99
CA TYR A 41 -18.27 -7.72 -23.78
C TYR A 41 -19.48 -7.25 -22.96
N ARG A 42 -20.18 -8.18 -22.31
CA ARG A 42 -21.33 -7.86 -21.45
C ARG A 42 -20.96 -6.96 -20.28
N MET A 43 -19.81 -7.20 -19.67
CA MET A 43 -19.33 -6.41 -18.55
C MET A 43 -18.87 -5.03 -19.00
N ALA A 44 -18.28 -4.87 -20.16
CA ALA A 44 -17.96 -3.57 -20.74
C ALA A 44 -19.21 -2.71 -20.92
N GLU A 45 -20.28 -3.28 -21.48
CA GLU A 45 -21.57 -2.59 -21.64
C GLU A 45 -22.18 -2.25 -20.27
N TYR A 46 -22.10 -3.16 -19.30
CA TYR A 46 -22.65 -2.99 -17.96
C TYR A 46 -22.03 -1.81 -17.20
N ILE A 47 -20.71 -1.58 -17.33
CA ILE A 47 -20.01 -0.52 -16.60
C ILE A 47 -19.79 0.76 -17.40
N ARG A 48 -20.08 0.78 -18.70
CA ARG A 48 -19.78 1.89 -19.60
C ARG A 48 -20.27 3.25 -19.10
N ASN A 49 -21.41 3.27 -18.43
CA ASN A 49 -22.08 4.49 -17.96
C ASN A 49 -21.81 4.78 -16.47
N GLU A 50 -20.92 4.03 -15.82
CA GLU A 50 -20.55 4.34 -14.43
C GLU A 50 -19.79 5.68 -14.36
N PRO A 51 -20.10 6.55 -13.39
CA PRO A 51 -19.61 7.94 -13.38
C PRO A 51 -18.09 8.10 -13.41
N ALA A 52 -17.36 7.13 -12.87
CA ALA A 52 -15.89 7.16 -12.85
C ALA A 52 -15.25 6.60 -14.13
N VAL A 53 -16.02 5.97 -15.02
CA VAL A 53 -15.52 5.36 -16.25
C VAL A 53 -15.51 6.39 -17.38
N ARG A 54 -14.34 6.64 -17.96
CA ARG A 54 -14.17 7.49 -19.16
C ARG A 54 -14.21 6.67 -20.45
N ASN A 55 -13.58 5.49 -20.39
CA ASN A 55 -13.56 4.55 -21.50
C ASN A 55 -13.45 3.12 -20.97
N VAL A 56 -14.03 2.17 -21.72
CA VAL A 56 -13.89 0.74 -21.45
C VAL A 56 -13.77 0.01 -22.77
N GLN A 57 -12.78 -0.87 -22.86
CA GLN A 57 -12.52 -1.72 -24.02
C GLN A 57 -12.11 -3.11 -23.57
N ARG A 58 -12.20 -4.08 -24.47
CA ARG A 58 -11.68 -5.43 -24.19
C ARG A 58 -10.16 -5.39 -24.07
N TRP A 59 -9.64 -6.19 -23.17
CA TRP A 59 -8.21 -6.48 -23.07
C TRP A 59 -7.91 -7.72 -23.90
N ASP A 60 -7.56 -7.50 -25.17
CA ASP A 60 -7.23 -8.56 -26.12
C ASP A 60 -5.76 -8.99 -25.95
N ASP A 61 -5.43 -9.56 -24.82
CA ASP A 61 -4.22 -10.34 -24.68
C ASP A 61 -4.56 -11.81 -24.98
N SER A 62 -3.80 -12.46 -25.85
CA SER A 62 -4.12 -13.70 -26.57
C SER A 62 -4.58 -14.89 -25.72
N HIS A 63 -4.63 -14.76 -24.39
CA HIS A 63 -4.95 -15.86 -23.48
C HIS A 63 -5.94 -15.52 -22.36
N VAL A 64 -6.43 -14.27 -22.26
CA VAL A 64 -7.24 -13.86 -21.12
C VAL A 64 -8.41 -12.97 -21.54
N ASP A 65 -9.64 -13.38 -21.17
CA ASP A 65 -10.82 -12.53 -21.31
C ASP A 65 -10.80 -11.45 -20.22
N GLY A 66 -10.70 -10.17 -20.60
CA GLY A 66 -10.54 -9.06 -19.66
C GLY A 66 -10.97 -7.72 -20.22
N LEU A 67 -10.82 -6.69 -19.40
CA LEU A 67 -11.15 -5.31 -19.72
C LEU A 67 -9.98 -4.38 -19.44
N ILE A 68 -9.88 -3.33 -20.25
CA ILE A 68 -9.11 -2.13 -19.97
C ILE A 68 -10.12 -1.01 -19.67
N ILE A 69 -10.05 -0.48 -18.47
CA ILE A 69 -10.96 0.56 -17.98
C ILE A 69 -10.14 1.82 -17.71
N GLN A 70 -10.49 2.90 -18.36
CA GLN A 70 -9.86 4.20 -18.15
C GLN A 70 -10.75 5.09 -17.29
N THR A 71 -10.16 5.65 -16.25
CA THR A 71 -10.76 6.67 -15.41
C THR A 71 -10.04 8.02 -15.61
N GLU A 72 -10.24 8.97 -14.73
CA GLU A 72 -9.53 10.24 -14.81
C GLU A 72 -8.03 10.11 -14.57
N HIS A 73 -7.67 9.29 -13.55
CA HIS A 73 -6.29 9.17 -13.08
C HIS A 73 -5.70 7.77 -13.26
N TYR A 74 -6.51 6.79 -13.71
CA TYR A 74 -6.05 5.39 -13.81
C TYR A 74 -6.36 4.74 -15.14
N THR A 75 -5.48 3.77 -15.49
CA THR A 75 -5.78 2.71 -16.46
C THR A 75 -5.77 1.38 -15.70
N LEU A 76 -6.93 0.75 -15.60
CA LEU A 76 -7.11 -0.55 -14.96
C LEU A 76 -7.17 -1.65 -16.01
N TYR A 77 -6.28 -2.62 -15.94
CA TYR A 77 -6.29 -3.87 -16.68
C TYR A 77 -6.86 -4.95 -15.76
N THR A 78 -7.95 -5.62 -16.17
CA THR A 78 -8.56 -6.60 -15.27
C THR A 78 -9.15 -7.79 -15.99
N THR A 79 -8.95 -8.97 -15.39
CA THR A 79 -9.62 -10.22 -15.74
C THR A 79 -10.75 -10.54 -14.76
N LEU A 80 -10.89 -9.72 -13.71
CA LEU A 80 -11.97 -9.84 -12.73
C LEU A 80 -13.26 -9.27 -13.32
N LEU A 81 -14.17 -10.14 -13.73
CA LEU A 81 -15.45 -9.79 -14.37
C LEU A 81 -16.66 -9.90 -13.41
N GLU A 82 -16.42 -9.98 -12.09
CA GLU A 82 -17.49 -9.96 -11.09
C GLU A 82 -18.19 -8.59 -11.12
N PRO A 83 -19.54 -8.54 -11.37
CA PRO A 83 -20.26 -7.31 -11.69
C PRO A 83 -20.13 -6.22 -10.62
N LEU A 84 -20.24 -6.60 -9.34
CA LEU A 84 -20.22 -5.62 -8.25
C LEU A 84 -18.83 -5.02 -8.04
N MET A 85 -17.77 -5.83 -8.19
CA MET A 85 -16.39 -5.33 -8.15
C MET A 85 -16.11 -4.40 -9.32
N LEU A 86 -16.45 -4.82 -10.55
CA LEU A 86 -16.27 -4.00 -11.75
C LEU A 86 -16.97 -2.64 -11.65
N ARG A 87 -18.16 -2.62 -11.10
CA ARG A 87 -18.91 -1.38 -10.91
C ARG A 87 -18.27 -0.45 -9.89
N GLN A 88 -17.65 -1.00 -8.84
CA GLN A 88 -17.12 -0.23 -7.73
C GLN A 88 -15.66 0.19 -7.89
N ILE A 89 -14.84 -0.60 -8.58
CA ILE A 89 -13.40 -0.39 -8.59
C ILE A 89 -12.96 0.92 -9.28
N PRO A 90 -13.58 1.41 -10.36
CA PRO A 90 -13.25 2.72 -10.93
C PRO A 90 -13.47 3.86 -9.93
N SER A 91 -14.62 3.84 -9.23
CA SER A 91 -14.92 4.81 -8.18
C SER A 91 -14.00 4.68 -6.96
N PHE A 92 -13.57 3.45 -6.62
CA PHE A 92 -12.58 3.21 -5.57
C PHE A 92 -11.24 3.85 -5.91
N LEU A 93 -10.70 3.60 -7.11
CA LEU A 93 -9.42 4.14 -7.54
C LEU A 93 -9.41 5.67 -7.54
N GLU A 94 -10.46 6.32 -8.06
CA GLU A 94 -10.59 7.77 -8.04
C GLU A 94 -10.73 8.35 -6.62
N SER A 95 -11.46 7.63 -5.74
CA SER A 95 -11.57 8.02 -4.34
C SER A 95 -10.23 7.87 -3.61
N ALA A 96 -9.46 6.82 -3.92
CA ALA A 96 -8.13 6.59 -3.38
C ALA A 96 -7.15 7.68 -3.83
N TYR A 97 -7.15 8.04 -5.12
CA TYR A 97 -6.31 9.13 -5.63
C TYR A 97 -6.57 10.45 -4.88
N LYS A 98 -7.84 10.82 -4.70
CA LYS A 98 -8.22 12.02 -3.92
C LYS A 98 -7.76 11.92 -2.47
N ALA A 99 -7.85 10.74 -1.87
CA ALA A 99 -7.42 10.52 -0.49
C ALA A 99 -5.89 10.59 -0.36
N TYR A 100 -5.13 10.10 -1.35
CA TYR A 100 -3.67 10.26 -1.38
C TYR A 100 -3.27 11.73 -1.53
N GLN A 101 -3.92 12.46 -2.42
CA GLN A 101 -3.72 13.90 -2.57
C GLN A 101 -3.96 14.67 -1.27
N SER A 102 -4.94 14.25 -0.46
CA SER A 102 -5.26 14.89 0.81
C SER A 102 -4.18 14.73 1.89
N GLN A 103 -3.15 13.90 1.66
CA GLN A 103 -1.99 13.83 2.52
C GLN A 103 -1.01 14.99 2.32
N LEU A 104 -1.19 15.76 1.27
CA LEU A 104 -0.35 16.90 0.92
C LEU A 104 -1.14 18.21 1.12
N PRO A 105 -0.44 19.30 1.50
CA PRO A 105 -1.09 20.60 1.68
C PRO A 105 -1.55 21.22 0.36
N GLN A 106 -1.05 20.72 -0.77
CA GLN A 106 -1.43 21.14 -2.13
C GLN A 106 -1.39 19.94 -3.08
N PRO A 107 -2.27 19.88 -4.08
CA PRO A 107 -2.30 18.79 -5.05
C PRO A 107 -1.03 18.74 -5.90
N ILE A 108 -0.63 17.51 -6.28
CA ILE A 108 0.42 17.23 -7.26
C ILE A 108 -0.16 16.37 -8.39
N SER A 109 0.42 16.43 -9.60
CA SER A 109 -0.09 15.68 -10.76
C SER A 109 1.02 14.89 -11.43
N SER A 110 0.68 13.67 -11.87
CA SER A 110 1.59 12.79 -12.62
C SER A 110 1.67 13.13 -14.11
N GLY A 111 0.71 13.87 -14.65
CA GLY A 111 0.56 14.08 -16.09
C GLY A 111 0.20 12.83 -16.91
N LYS A 112 0.26 11.63 -16.32
CA LYS A 112 -0.09 10.33 -16.95
C LYS A 112 -0.94 9.50 -15.99
N PRO A 113 -1.90 8.71 -16.51
CA PRO A 113 -2.66 7.77 -15.67
C PRO A 113 -1.75 6.76 -14.98
N LEU A 114 -2.16 6.35 -13.79
CA LEU A 114 -1.55 5.30 -13.01
C LEU A 114 -2.08 3.94 -13.48
N GLU A 115 -1.22 2.93 -13.57
CA GLU A 115 -1.59 1.62 -14.09
C GLU A 115 -1.83 0.64 -12.94
N VAL A 116 -2.97 -0.06 -13.01
CA VAL A 116 -3.35 -1.10 -12.05
C VAL A 116 -3.70 -2.37 -12.81
N TYR A 117 -3.10 -3.50 -12.43
CA TYR A 117 -3.46 -4.83 -12.93
C TYR A 117 -4.19 -5.59 -11.82
N LEU A 118 -5.43 -5.99 -12.09
CA LEU A 118 -6.26 -6.75 -11.15
C LEU A 118 -6.73 -8.05 -11.79
N PHE A 119 -6.20 -9.16 -11.32
CA PHE A 119 -6.52 -10.49 -11.81
C PHE A 119 -7.65 -11.13 -10.99
N ASP A 120 -8.48 -11.94 -11.65
CA ASP A 120 -9.53 -12.70 -10.96
C ASP A 120 -8.93 -13.82 -10.11
N THR A 121 -7.90 -14.48 -10.62
CA THR A 121 -7.29 -15.63 -9.94
C THR A 121 -5.83 -15.41 -9.60
N ARG A 122 -5.37 -16.12 -8.56
CA ARG A 122 -3.97 -16.15 -8.19
C ARG A 122 -3.07 -16.65 -9.32
N SER A 123 -3.49 -17.66 -10.06
CA SER A 123 -2.70 -18.21 -11.17
C SER A 123 -2.41 -17.17 -12.24
N GLN A 124 -3.41 -16.39 -12.67
CA GLN A 124 -3.22 -15.30 -13.63
C GLN A 124 -2.23 -14.25 -13.12
N TRP A 125 -2.36 -13.88 -11.83
CA TRP A 125 -1.45 -12.96 -11.16
C TRP A 125 -0.02 -13.50 -11.11
N GLU A 126 0.17 -14.80 -10.82
CA GLU A 126 1.48 -15.41 -10.77
C GLU A 126 2.14 -15.43 -12.15
N ASP A 127 1.39 -15.77 -13.22
CA ASP A 127 1.90 -15.82 -14.59
C ASP A 127 2.33 -14.43 -15.06
N PHE A 128 1.50 -13.41 -14.80
CA PHE A 128 1.86 -12.02 -15.08
C PHE A 128 3.08 -11.57 -14.27
N THR A 129 3.15 -11.92 -12.99
CA THR A 129 4.27 -11.57 -12.11
C THR A 129 5.58 -12.17 -12.60
N ARG A 130 5.59 -13.44 -13.12
CA ARG A 130 6.78 -14.06 -13.71
C ARG A 130 7.30 -13.28 -14.92
N GLY A 131 6.39 -12.81 -15.77
CA GLY A 131 6.76 -12.00 -16.93
C GLY A 131 7.27 -10.60 -16.54
N MET A 132 6.58 -9.94 -15.62
CA MET A 132 6.87 -8.56 -15.23
C MET A 132 8.12 -8.42 -14.36
N ALA A 133 8.30 -9.30 -13.38
CA ALA A 133 9.38 -9.22 -12.40
C ALA A 133 10.64 -10.04 -12.78
N GLY A 134 10.57 -10.90 -13.79
CA GLY A 134 11.70 -11.68 -14.27
C GLY A 134 12.38 -12.48 -13.15
N ASP A 135 13.68 -12.32 -12.98
CA ASP A 135 14.47 -13.05 -11.96
C ASP A 135 14.02 -12.78 -10.52
N ASP A 136 13.41 -11.61 -10.28
CA ASP A 136 12.90 -11.21 -8.96
C ASP A 136 11.50 -11.76 -8.66
N ALA A 137 10.83 -12.42 -9.63
CA ALA A 137 9.46 -12.93 -9.48
C ALA A 137 9.28 -13.83 -8.27
N LYS A 138 10.27 -14.68 -7.95
CA LYS A 138 10.24 -15.59 -6.80
C LYS A 138 9.99 -14.88 -5.46
N VAL A 139 10.33 -13.62 -5.37
CA VAL A 139 10.14 -12.81 -4.18
C VAL A 139 8.67 -12.40 -4.03
N TYR A 140 8.09 -11.88 -5.12
CA TYR A 140 6.68 -11.47 -5.14
C TYR A 140 5.74 -12.68 -5.01
N LEU A 141 6.10 -13.82 -5.58
CA LEU A 141 5.32 -15.07 -5.51
C LEU A 141 5.19 -15.65 -4.08
N GLN A 142 6.00 -15.17 -3.13
CA GLN A 142 5.84 -15.51 -1.71
C GLN A 142 4.64 -14.81 -1.06
N ILE A 143 4.10 -13.77 -1.68
CA ILE A 143 2.91 -13.07 -1.19
C ILE A 143 1.72 -14.03 -1.24
N GLN A 144 1.22 -14.44 -0.07
CA GLN A 144 0.13 -15.42 0.03
C GLN A 144 -1.23 -14.79 -0.28
N ARG A 145 -1.47 -13.58 0.21
CA ARG A 145 -2.68 -12.79 -0.05
C ARG A 145 -2.28 -11.33 -0.13
N GLY A 146 -2.53 -10.70 -1.26
CA GLY A 146 -2.19 -9.29 -1.36
C GLY A 146 -1.97 -8.81 -2.77
N ALA A 147 -1.19 -7.76 -2.83
CA ALA A 147 -0.77 -7.07 -4.02
C ALA A 147 0.68 -6.62 -3.84
N TYR A 148 1.26 -6.07 -4.85
CA TYR A 148 2.55 -5.40 -4.78
C TYR A 148 2.60 -4.21 -5.73
N THR A 149 3.50 -3.29 -5.45
CA THR A 149 3.84 -2.18 -6.34
C THR A 149 5.26 -2.40 -6.90
N LEU A 150 5.36 -2.45 -8.21
CA LEU A 150 6.64 -2.57 -8.92
C LEU A 150 6.71 -1.57 -10.07
N ASN A 151 7.77 -0.77 -10.11
CA ASN A 151 7.99 0.26 -11.13
C ASN A 151 6.82 1.27 -11.27
N GLY A 152 6.11 1.55 -10.18
CA GLY A 152 4.93 2.44 -10.16
C GLY A 152 3.68 1.82 -10.78
N ILE A 153 3.60 0.50 -10.81
CA ILE A 153 2.44 -0.29 -11.27
C ILE A 153 1.96 -1.13 -10.10
N VAL A 154 0.67 -1.09 -9.80
CA VAL A 154 0.04 -1.98 -8.81
C VAL A 154 -0.40 -3.27 -9.49
N VAL A 155 -0.05 -4.40 -8.90
CA VAL A 155 -0.44 -5.74 -9.37
C VAL A 155 -1.11 -6.52 -8.27
N ALA A 156 -2.39 -6.81 -8.43
CA ALA A 156 -3.25 -7.44 -7.43
C ALA A 156 -4.04 -8.62 -8.02
N TYR A 157 -4.57 -9.47 -7.16
CA TYR A 157 -5.58 -10.44 -7.54
C TYR A 157 -6.73 -10.46 -6.53
N ASN A 158 -7.86 -11.03 -6.92
CA ASN A 158 -9.06 -11.10 -6.11
C ASN A 158 -8.85 -12.01 -4.89
N ILE A 159 -8.89 -11.41 -3.72
CA ILE A 159 -8.83 -12.08 -2.40
C ILE A 159 -10.10 -11.83 -1.58
N GLY A 160 -11.19 -11.54 -2.28
CA GLY A 160 -12.45 -11.09 -1.70
C GLY A 160 -12.53 -9.58 -1.62
N ARG A 161 -13.71 -9.04 -1.92
CA ARG A 161 -13.93 -7.60 -2.19
C ARG A 161 -13.29 -6.66 -1.18
N LYS A 162 -13.54 -6.87 0.12
CA LYS A 162 -13.03 -5.99 1.17
C LYS A 162 -11.49 -6.01 1.24
N GLN A 163 -10.91 -7.18 1.16
CA GLN A 163 -9.47 -7.39 1.23
C GLN A 163 -8.77 -6.87 -0.03
N THR A 164 -9.38 -7.08 -1.20
CA THR A 164 -8.86 -6.57 -2.47
C THR A 164 -8.80 -5.04 -2.47
N PHE A 165 -9.87 -4.36 -2.03
CA PHE A 165 -9.83 -2.91 -1.87
C PHE A 165 -8.80 -2.45 -0.83
N SER A 166 -8.66 -3.18 0.27
CA SER A 166 -7.66 -2.87 1.30
C SER A 166 -6.24 -2.90 0.75
N VAL A 167 -5.87 -3.98 0.05
CA VAL A 167 -4.50 -4.10 -0.50
C VAL A 167 -4.26 -3.12 -1.66
N ILE A 168 -5.24 -2.89 -2.54
CA ILE A 168 -5.09 -1.89 -3.60
C ILE A 168 -4.99 -0.48 -3.03
N GLY A 169 -5.71 -0.18 -1.94
CA GLY A 169 -5.60 1.11 -1.26
C GLY A 169 -4.20 1.34 -0.67
N HIS A 170 -3.62 0.31 -0.07
CA HIS A 170 -2.27 0.34 0.48
C HIS A 170 -1.22 0.47 -0.63
N GLU A 171 -1.22 -0.43 -1.60
CA GLU A 171 -0.26 -0.45 -2.71
C GLU A 171 -0.39 0.78 -3.62
N GLY A 172 -1.61 1.31 -3.76
CA GLY A 172 -1.86 2.52 -4.51
C GLY A 172 -1.18 3.76 -3.91
N TRP A 173 -0.99 3.83 -2.58
CA TRP A 173 -0.17 4.86 -1.99
C TRP A 173 1.30 4.75 -2.42
N HIS A 174 1.87 3.54 -2.41
CA HIS A 174 3.24 3.32 -2.88
C HIS A 174 3.38 3.68 -4.36
N GLN A 175 2.41 3.30 -5.19
CA GLN A 175 2.35 3.72 -6.58
C GLN A 175 2.30 5.24 -6.71
N PHE A 176 1.42 5.90 -5.95
CA PHE A 176 1.23 7.34 -5.98
C PHE A 176 2.54 8.06 -5.65
N ASN A 177 3.19 7.73 -4.53
CA ASN A 177 4.44 8.39 -4.18
C ASN A 177 5.59 7.99 -5.13
N GLN A 178 5.65 6.76 -5.61
CA GLN A 178 6.67 6.32 -6.55
C GLN A 178 6.59 7.05 -7.89
N ARG A 179 5.39 7.43 -8.32
CA ARG A 179 5.16 8.11 -9.60
C ARG A 179 5.20 9.63 -9.51
N LEU A 180 4.84 10.21 -8.36
CA LEU A 180 4.62 11.64 -8.22
C LEU A 180 5.66 12.33 -7.33
N PHE A 181 6.35 11.61 -6.44
CA PHE A 181 7.35 12.23 -5.56
C PHE A 181 8.73 12.18 -6.19
N THR A 182 9.49 13.25 -6.02
CA THR A 182 10.90 13.31 -6.42
C THR A 182 11.76 12.38 -5.55
N TYR A 183 11.54 12.42 -4.24
CA TYR A 183 12.26 11.57 -3.30
C TYR A 183 11.39 10.44 -2.78
N ARG A 184 12.00 9.25 -2.61
CA ARG A 184 11.34 8.15 -1.91
C ARG A 184 11.27 8.43 -0.42
N LEU A 185 10.17 8.02 0.21
CA LEU A 185 9.94 8.23 1.64
C LEU A 185 10.76 7.27 2.51
N PRO A 186 11.14 7.67 3.74
CA PRO A 186 11.58 6.74 4.76
C PRO A 186 10.52 5.66 5.02
N SER A 187 10.96 4.43 5.28
CA SER A 187 10.07 3.26 5.34
C SER A 187 8.92 3.42 6.32
N TRP A 188 9.18 3.93 7.54
CA TRP A 188 8.13 4.13 8.54
C TRP A 188 7.03 5.09 8.07
N LEU A 189 7.43 6.13 7.33
CA LEU A 189 6.48 7.14 6.81
C LEU A 189 5.70 6.57 5.63
N ASP A 190 6.36 5.91 4.70
CA ASP A 190 5.74 5.29 3.53
C ASP A 190 4.71 4.25 3.93
N GLU A 191 5.12 3.28 4.77
CA GLU A 191 4.25 2.23 5.28
C GLU A 191 3.12 2.78 6.17
N GLY A 192 3.47 3.71 7.05
CA GLY A 192 2.49 4.30 7.95
C GLY A 192 1.38 5.04 7.22
N VAL A 193 1.71 5.78 6.15
CA VAL A 193 0.70 6.45 5.30
C VAL A 193 -0.10 5.45 4.50
N ALA A 194 0.53 4.41 3.91
CA ALA A 194 -0.16 3.36 3.18
C ALA A 194 -1.26 2.69 4.01
N THR A 195 -1.01 2.45 5.31
CA THR A 195 -2.00 1.83 6.22
C THR A 195 -3.26 2.67 6.44
N LEU A 196 -3.23 3.97 6.16
CA LEU A 196 -4.43 4.84 6.27
C LEU A 196 -5.48 4.49 5.22
N PHE A 197 -5.10 3.81 4.15
CA PHE A 197 -5.97 3.46 3.02
C PHE A 197 -6.42 2.00 3.00
N GLU A 198 -6.15 1.24 4.05
CA GLU A 198 -6.56 -0.17 4.18
C GLU A 198 -8.04 -0.34 4.55
N THR A 199 -8.70 0.71 5.04
CA THR A 199 -10.09 0.63 5.48
C THR A 199 -10.91 1.74 4.87
N CYS A 200 -11.97 1.36 4.16
CA CYS A 200 -12.87 2.29 3.52
C CYS A 200 -14.33 1.82 3.61
N ARG A 201 -15.25 2.76 3.40
CA ARG A 201 -16.68 2.52 3.32
C ARG A 201 -17.22 3.09 2.01
N TYR A 202 -18.00 2.28 1.29
CA TYR A 202 -18.72 2.75 0.12
C TYR A 202 -20.00 3.49 0.53
N THR A 203 -20.19 4.70 0.05
CA THR A 203 -21.35 5.52 0.33
C THR A 203 -21.62 6.51 -0.81
N GLN A 204 -22.84 6.61 -1.27
CA GLN A 204 -23.25 7.57 -2.30
C GLN A 204 -22.36 7.55 -3.55
N GLY A 205 -22.02 6.37 -4.06
CA GLY A 205 -21.23 6.20 -5.28
C GLY A 205 -19.71 6.41 -5.13
N ARG A 206 -19.21 6.65 -3.92
CA ARG A 206 -17.78 6.90 -3.66
C ARG A 206 -17.29 6.13 -2.44
N PHE A 207 -15.97 6.00 -2.33
CA PHE A 207 -15.33 5.42 -1.15
C PHE A 207 -14.81 6.52 -0.23
N VAL A 208 -15.02 6.34 1.06
CA VAL A 208 -14.49 7.19 2.13
C VAL A 208 -13.55 6.35 2.97
N PHE A 209 -12.29 6.78 3.04
CA PHE A 209 -11.28 6.10 3.86
C PHE A 209 -11.44 6.47 5.33
N GLU A 210 -11.47 5.46 6.18
CA GLU A 210 -11.74 5.57 7.61
C GLU A 210 -10.60 4.91 8.42
N PRO A 211 -9.40 5.52 8.47
CA PRO A 211 -8.25 4.92 9.16
C PRO A 211 -8.54 4.60 10.63
N SER A 212 -9.37 5.40 11.31
CA SER A 212 -9.79 5.13 12.70
C SER A 212 -10.57 3.82 12.89
N ARG A 213 -11.04 3.21 11.82
CA ARG A 213 -11.75 1.92 11.80
C ARG A 213 -10.90 0.75 11.31
N ASN A 214 -9.61 0.93 11.19
CA ASN A 214 -8.70 -0.17 10.83
C ASN A 214 -8.50 -1.11 12.03
N LEU A 215 -9.49 -1.98 12.24
CA LEU A 215 -9.51 -2.89 13.38
C LEU A 215 -8.35 -3.89 13.37
N MET A 216 -7.81 -4.23 12.21
CA MET A 216 -6.64 -5.08 12.10
C MET A 216 -5.42 -4.39 12.73
N ARG A 217 -5.11 -3.17 12.31
CA ARG A 217 -3.96 -2.42 12.84
C ARG A 217 -4.15 -2.04 14.31
N LEU A 218 -5.37 -1.67 14.68
CA LEU A 218 -5.71 -1.36 16.09
C LEU A 218 -5.62 -2.60 16.99
N GLY A 219 -6.08 -3.76 16.52
CA GLY A 219 -5.97 -5.02 17.25
C GLY A 219 -4.51 -5.43 17.47
N SER A 220 -3.72 -5.41 16.39
CA SER A 220 -2.27 -5.68 16.46
C SER A 220 -1.55 -4.72 17.41
N LEU A 221 -1.86 -3.41 17.36
CA LEU A 221 -1.29 -2.43 18.27
C LEU A 221 -1.65 -2.72 19.74
N LYS A 222 -2.89 -3.14 19.99
CA LYS A 222 -3.33 -3.52 21.34
C LYS A 222 -2.57 -4.72 21.87
N GLU A 223 -2.38 -5.76 21.03
CA GLU A 223 -1.58 -6.93 21.40
C GLU A 223 -0.12 -6.55 21.69
N THR A 224 0.49 -5.73 20.82
CA THR A 224 1.85 -5.21 21.01
C THR A 224 2.01 -4.51 22.36
N LEU A 225 1.03 -3.66 22.73
CA LEU A 225 1.02 -2.97 24.03
C LEU A 225 0.88 -3.95 25.20
N LEU A 226 -0.04 -4.89 25.12
CA LEU A 226 -0.27 -5.88 26.20
C LEU A 226 0.94 -6.78 26.42
N ARG A 227 1.61 -7.20 25.34
CA ARG A 227 2.83 -8.02 25.39
C ARG A 227 4.09 -7.22 25.74
N LYS A 228 3.99 -5.88 25.85
CA LYS A 228 5.13 -4.95 26.06
C LYS A 228 6.21 -5.07 24.98
N GLN A 229 5.79 -5.24 23.73
CA GLN A 229 6.66 -5.46 22.56
C GLN A 229 6.73 -4.22 21.66
N LEU A 230 6.44 -3.02 22.20
CA LEU A 230 6.62 -1.80 21.43
C LEU A 230 8.09 -1.64 21.04
N ILE A 231 8.32 -1.43 19.75
CA ILE A 231 9.62 -1.03 19.22
C ILE A 231 9.84 0.43 19.62
N PRO A 232 10.94 0.78 20.29
CA PRO A 232 11.24 2.18 20.61
C PRO A 232 11.25 3.06 19.36
N LEU A 233 10.76 4.31 19.46
CA LEU A 233 10.60 5.19 18.28
C LEU A 233 11.90 5.39 17.51
N HIS A 234 13.03 5.56 18.22
CA HIS A 234 14.33 5.74 17.58
C HIS A 234 14.76 4.51 16.74
N GLN A 235 14.32 3.30 17.10
CA GLN A 235 14.53 2.09 16.31
C GLN A 235 13.49 1.97 15.20
N LEU A 236 12.21 2.22 15.50
CA LEU A 236 11.11 2.11 14.56
C LEU A 236 11.36 2.92 13.28
N ILE A 237 11.81 4.17 13.41
CA ILE A 237 12.06 5.04 12.26
C ILE A 237 13.25 4.60 11.41
N MET A 238 14.15 3.77 11.93
CA MET A 238 15.30 3.24 11.19
C MET A 238 15.04 1.92 10.48
N LEU A 239 14.00 1.18 10.90
CA LEU A 239 13.65 -0.11 10.32
C LEU A 239 13.08 0.05 8.91
N ASN A 240 13.30 -0.97 8.08
CA ASN A 240 12.58 -1.14 6.83
C ASN A 240 11.90 -2.52 6.76
N PRO A 241 10.88 -2.68 5.88
CA PRO A 241 10.14 -3.93 5.78
C PRO A 241 11.01 -5.16 5.55
N GLY A 242 12.03 -5.04 4.68
CA GLY A 242 12.93 -6.16 4.37
C GLY A 242 13.75 -6.65 5.57
N GLN A 243 14.14 -5.77 6.49
CA GLN A 243 14.81 -6.19 7.72
C GLN A 243 13.88 -6.94 8.65
N VAL A 244 12.65 -6.45 8.77
CA VAL A 244 11.65 -7.03 9.68
C VAL A 244 11.19 -8.40 9.19
N ILE A 245 11.03 -8.57 7.87
CA ILE A 245 10.55 -9.81 7.25
C ILE A 245 11.67 -10.87 7.17
N ASN A 246 12.90 -10.48 6.80
CA ASN A 246 14.00 -11.41 6.52
C ASN A 246 14.97 -11.59 7.71
N GLY A 247 14.89 -10.72 8.70
CA GLY A 247 15.79 -10.72 9.85
C GLY A 247 15.22 -11.51 10.99
N HIS A 248 15.20 -12.85 10.97
CA HIS A 248 14.81 -13.73 12.07
C HIS A 248 13.74 -13.18 13.07
N GLY A 249 13.03 -12.12 12.67
CA GLY A 249 11.86 -11.60 13.36
C GLY A 249 10.77 -12.64 13.26
N ASP A 250 10.21 -13.00 14.39
CA ASP A 250 8.96 -13.75 14.43
C ASP A 250 7.85 -12.94 13.74
N ASP A 251 6.75 -13.58 13.40
CA ASP A 251 5.58 -12.92 12.78
C ASP A 251 5.11 -11.72 13.62
N ASP A 252 5.31 -11.74 14.93
CA ASP A 252 4.98 -10.66 15.86
C ASP A 252 5.75 -9.38 15.55
N THR A 253 7.02 -9.45 15.17
CA THR A 253 7.85 -8.27 14.85
C THR A 253 7.34 -7.56 13.58
N VAL A 254 6.92 -8.31 12.57
CA VAL A 254 6.32 -7.76 11.34
C VAL A 254 5.02 -7.04 11.66
N ILE A 255 4.15 -7.71 12.43
CA ILE A 255 2.86 -7.17 12.84
C ILE A 255 3.04 -5.89 13.65
N ASN A 256 3.97 -5.90 14.61
CA ASN A 256 4.30 -4.76 15.46
C ASN A 256 4.82 -3.56 14.65
N PHE A 257 5.69 -3.80 13.67
CA PHE A 257 6.22 -2.75 12.80
C PHE A 257 5.11 -2.00 12.06
N TYR A 258 4.22 -2.72 11.38
CA TYR A 258 3.12 -2.10 10.64
C TYR A 258 2.10 -1.41 11.57
N ALA A 259 1.77 -2.04 12.69
CA ALA A 259 0.84 -1.45 13.67
C ALA A 259 1.38 -0.17 14.29
N GLN A 260 2.69 -0.13 14.56
CA GLN A 260 3.33 1.07 15.10
C GLN A 260 3.54 2.17 14.06
N ASN A 261 3.86 1.86 12.81
CA ASN A 261 3.93 2.85 11.73
C ASN A 261 2.55 3.49 11.48
N TYR A 262 1.48 2.69 11.48
CA TYR A 262 0.11 3.20 11.45
C TYR A 262 -0.17 4.16 12.61
N ALA A 263 0.16 3.76 13.83
CA ALA A 263 -0.04 4.60 15.01
C ALA A 263 0.82 5.86 14.95
N MET A 264 2.05 5.78 14.42
CA MET A 264 2.97 6.91 14.30
C MET A 264 2.44 7.98 13.34
N VAL A 265 1.98 7.60 12.17
CA VAL A 265 1.41 8.56 11.21
C VAL A 265 0.13 9.18 11.79
N ARG A 266 -0.71 8.40 12.47
CA ARG A 266 -1.88 8.95 13.16
C ARG A 266 -1.51 9.87 14.33
N PHE A 267 -0.44 9.55 15.07
CA PHE A 267 0.07 10.44 16.12
C PHE A 267 0.48 11.81 15.57
N LEU A 268 1.21 11.82 14.45
CA LEU A 268 1.60 13.08 13.82
C LEU A 268 0.40 13.90 13.32
N ARG A 269 -0.66 13.22 12.89
CA ARG A 269 -1.84 13.86 12.32
C ARG A 269 -2.90 14.24 13.34
N GLU A 270 -3.05 13.48 14.42
CA GLU A 270 -4.24 13.56 15.29
C GLU A 270 -3.93 13.95 16.74
N TYR A 271 -2.69 13.70 17.23
CA TYR A 271 -2.35 13.97 18.61
C TYR A 271 -2.53 15.45 18.96
N ASN A 272 -3.21 15.70 20.10
CA ASN A 272 -3.49 17.03 20.60
C ASN A 272 -4.02 18.00 19.50
N TYR A 273 -5.15 17.59 18.89
CA TYR A 273 -5.81 18.35 17.81
C TYR A 273 -4.93 18.61 16.57
N GLY A 274 -4.01 17.69 16.28
CA GLY A 274 -3.15 17.79 15.09
C GLY A 274 -2.00 18.79 15.21
N ILE A 275 -1.47 18.99 16.43
CA ILE A 275 -0.36 19.94 16.66
C ILE A 275 0.85 19.71 15.74
N ARG A 276 1.03 18.47 15.23
CA ARG A 276 2.13 18.09 14.33
C ARG A 276 1.70 17.95 12.87
N LEU A 277 0.42 18.15 12.54
CA LEU A 277 -0.11 17.95 11.18
C LEU A 277 0.62 18.82 10.15
N ARG A 278 0.91 20.08 10.48
CA ARG A 278 1.66 20.97 9.57
C ARG A 278 3.07 20.42 9.28
N LYS A 279 3.78 19.98 10.29
CA LYS A 279 5.13 19.40 10.16
C LYS A 279 5.13 18.10 9.34
N TYR A 280 4.12 17.25 9.56
CA TYR A 280 3.89 16.05 8.75
C TYR A 280 3.67 16.40 7.27
N HIS A 281 2.82 17.39 6.98
CA HIS A 281 2.59 17.86 5.61
C HIS A 281 3.83 18.46 4.97
N GLU A 282 4.61 19.27 5.70
CA GLU A 282 5.87 19.84 5.22
C GLU A 282 6.90 18.75 4.88
N MET A 283 6.98 17.71 5.70
CA MET A 283 7.86 16.55 5.43
C MET A 283 7.46 15.81 4.14
N LEU A 284 6.18 15.51 3.95
CA LEU A 284 5.68 14.88 2.73
C LEU A 284 5.90 15.77 1.49
N LEU A 285 5.60 17.05 1.60
CA LEU A 285 5.77 18.01 0.50
C LEU A 285 7.25 18.16 0.12
N GLY A 286 8.15 18.16 1.11
CA GLY A 286 9.60 18.16 0.87
C GLY A 286 10.06 16.93 0.08
N GLY A 287 9.49 15.76 0.37
CA GLY A 287 9.74 14.54 -0.40
C GLY A 287 9.16 14.62 -1.82
N ALA A 288 7.95 15.12 -1.96
CA ALA A 288 7.30 15.31 -3.25
C ALA A 288 8.08 16.25 -4.17
N ASN A 289 8.56 17.36 -3.63
CA ASN A 289 9.28 18.39 -4.39
C ASN A 289 10.80 18.17 -4.49
N GLY A 290 11.36 17.17 -3.80
CA GLY A 290 12.81 16.95 -3.77
C GLY A 290 13.57 18.04 -3.00
N THR A 291 12.97 18.61 -1.97
CA THR A 291 13.52 19.76 -1.22
C THR A 291 13.95 19.42 0.21
N TRP A 292 14.05 18.15 0.55
CA TRP A 292 14.60 17.76 1.85
C TRP A 292 16.04 18.23 2.02
N PRO A 293 16.46 18.65 3.22
CA PRO A 293 17.80 19.12 3.48
C PRO A 293 18.80 17.93 3.58
N LEU A 294 18.96 17.21 2.47
CA LEU A 294 19.84 16.05 2.37
C LEU A 294 21.20 16.46 1.78
N GLN A 295 22.26 15.76 2.20
CA GLN A 295 23.54 15.78 1.50
C GLN A 295 23.39 15.20 0.08
N ASN A 296 24.22 15.66 -0.86
CA ASN A 296 24.10 15.32 -2.28
C ASN A 296 24.00 13.82 -2.56
N ASP A 297 24.82 12.99 -1.90
CA ASP A 297 24.81 11.54 -2.09
C ASP A 297 23.48 10.91 -1.62
N PHE A 298 22.93 11.36 -0.50
CA PHE A 298 21.66 10.89 0.01
C PHE A 298 20.48 11.39 -0.83
N ALA A 299 20.56 12.62 -1.32
CA ALA A 299 19.55 13.17 -2.25
C ALA A 299 19.54 12.38 -3.57
N ALA A 300 20.69 12.04 -4.12
CA ALA A 300 20.81 11.22 -5.33
C ALA A 300 20.20 9.83 -5.13
N ILE A 301 20.45 9.17 -3.99
CA ILE A 301 19.82 7.87 -3.67
C ILE A 301 18.30 8.02 -3.48
N ALA A 302 17.85 9.09 -2.82
CA ALA A 302 16.43 9.35 -2.62
C ALA A 302 15.68 9.52 -3.95
N ALA A 303 16.29 10.18 -4.94
CA ALA A 303 15.71 10.42 -6.24
C ALA A 303 15.81 9.22 -7.20
N ASP A 304 16.81 8.36 -7.04
CA ASP A 304 17.07 7.25 -7.96
C ASP A 304 16.20 6.03 -7.64
N ARG A 305 15.06 5.95 -8.33
CA ARG A 305 14.11 4.82 -8.20
C ARG A 305 14.63 3.50 -8.75
N THR A 306 15.75 3.50 -9.49
CA THR A 306 16.34 2.28 -10.04
C THR A 306 17.21 1.55 -9.02
N ARG A 307 17.63 2.24 -7.96
CA ARG A 307 18.39 1.65 -6.85
C ARG A 307 17.44 1.16 -5.76
N PRO A 308 17.69 -0.01 -5.16
CA PRO A 308 16.93 -0.43 -4.00
C PRO A 308 17.14 0.55 -2.84
N LEU A 309 16.09 0.77 -2.05
CA LEU A 309 16.22 1.50 -0.79
C LEU A 309 17.06 0.67 0.16
N THR A 310 18.29 1.11 0.41
CA THR A 310 19.18 0.37 1.29
C THR A 310 18.84 0.61 2.76
N VAL A 311 19.07 -0.40 3.58
CA VAL A 311 18.98 -0.28 5.05
C VAL A 311 19.83 0.90 5.53
N GLY A 312 21.07 1.00 5.03
CA GLY A 312 21.98 2.08 5.40
C GLY A 312 21.47 3.47 5.08
N TRP A 313 20.80 3.66 3.94
CA TRP A 313 20.19 4.95 3.61
C TRP A 313 19.07 5.30 4.59
N ASN A 314 18.15 4.36 4.85
CA ASN A 314 17.03 4.59 5.75
C ASN A 314 17.51 4.88 7.19
N MET A 315 18.52 4.16 7.68
CA MET A 315 19.11 4.36 9.00
C MET A 315 19.77 5.75 9.17
N GLN A 316 20.33 6.32 8.12
CA GLN A 316 21.03 7.61 8.18
C GLN A 316 20.08 8.78 7.91
N VAL A 317 19.20 8.65 6.93
CA VAL A 317 18.34 9.73 6.46
C VAL A 317 17.09 9.89 7.32
N SER A 318 16.49 8.79 7.75
CA SER A 318 15.24 8.84 8.49
C SER A 318 15.32 9.60 9.82
N PRO A 319 16.35 9.36 10.70
CA PRO A 319 16.49 10.13 11.92
C PRO A 319 16.75 11.63 11.67
N ALA A 320 17.54 11.95 10.64
CA ALA A 320 17.82 13.33 10.29
C ALA A 320 16.56 14.09 9.83
N LEU A 321 15.74 13.45 8.97
CA LEU A 321 14.47 14.03 8.54
C LEU A 321 13.47 14.12 9.68
N PHE A 322 13.42 13.11 10.55
CA PHE A 322 12.55 13.14 11.72
C PHE A 322 12.91 14.30 12.64
N ALA A 323 14.20 14.46 12.95
CA ALA A 323 14.69 15.56 13.81
C ALA A 323 14.40 16.94 13.18
N TYR A 324 14.56 17.07 11.84
CA TYR A 324 14.35 18.33 11.15
C TYR A 324 12.87 18.72 11.07
N TYR A 325 12.01 17.78 10.69
CA TYR A 325 10.59 18.09 10.44
C TYR A 325 9.69 17.89 11.64
N ILE A 326 9.96 16.91 12.49
CA ILE A 326 9.02 16.51 13.55
C ILE A 326 9.50 17.01 14.92
N ASP A 327 10.59 16.45 15.42
CA ASP A 327 11.16 16.83 16.70
C ASP A 327 12.63 16.36 16.80
N PRO A 328 13.56 17.23 17.19
CA PRO A 328 14.96 16.85 17.40
C PRO A 328 15.15 15.88 18.57
N ASP A 329 14.24 15.88 19.57
CA ASP A 329 14.28 14.95 20.70
C ASP A 329 13.21 13.86 20.55
N ILE A 330 13.57 12.79 19.84
CA ILE A 330 12.68 11.64 19.63
C ILE A 330 12.35 10.93 20.95
N ASN A 331 13.25 10.98 21.95
CA ASN A 331 13.03 10.34 23.23
C ASN A 331 11.98 11.11 24.08
N ALA A 332 11.94 12.43 23.95
CA ALA A 332 10.89 13.24 24.58
C ALA A 332 9.50 12.95 23.99
N LEU A 333 9.44 12.52 22.73
CA LEU A 333 8.19 12.11 22.09
C LEU A 333 7.71 10.72 22.49
N GLU A 334 8.60 9.84 22.91
CA GLU A 334 8.30 8.43 23.20
C GLU A 334 7.11 8.27 24.16
N ALA A 335 7.13 8.99 25.27
CA ALA A 335 6.06 8.93 26.26
C ALA A 335 4.71 9.43 25.71
N GLN A 336 4.72 10.50 24.93
CA GLN A 336 3.51 11.06 24.30
C GLN A 336 2.94 10.07 23.24
N TYR A 337 3.82 9.47 22.46
CA TYR A 337 3.44 8.46 21.46
C TYR A 337 2.83 7.22 22.11
N GLN A 338 3.46 6.71 23.16
CA GLN A 338 2.93 5.54 23.89
C GLN A 338 1.58 5.84 24.56
N ASP A 339 1.40 7.04 25.11
CA ASP A 339 0.10 7.46 25.64
C ASP A 339 -0.96 7.54 24.54
N PHE A 340 -0.61 8.08 23.39
CA PHE A 340 -1.48 8.10 22.22
C PHE A 340 -1.85 6.68 21.76
N CYS A 341 -0.88 5.76 21.67
CA CYS A 341 -1.14 4.37 21.34
C CYS A 341 -2.14 3.71 22.29
N ARG A 342 -1.98 3.91 23.61
CA ARG A 342 -2.93 3.41 24.62
C ARG A 342 -4.35 3.96 24.41
N LYS A 343 -4.46 5.26 24.10
CA LYS A 343 -5.76 5.92 23.83
C LYS A 343 -6.40 5.39 22.55
N LEU A 344 -5.62 5.18 21.49
CA LEU A 344 -6.12 4.63 20.22
C LEU A 344 -6.82 3.28 20.39
N VAL A 345 -6.28 2.42 21.24
CA VAL A 345 -6.76 1.04 21.39
C VAL A 345 -7.65 0.84 22.62
N TYR A 346 -7.99 1.91 23.33
CA TYR A 346 -8.76 1.79 24.58
C TYR A 346 -10.05 1.00 24.41
N HIS A 347 -10.83 1.31 23.38
CA HIS A 347 -12.11 0.67 23.09
C HIS A 347 -12.01 -0.58 22.18
N VAL A 348 -10.81 -0.99 21.78
CA VAL A 348 -10.63 -2.16 20.93
C VAL A 348 -10.79 -3.43 21.76
N GLN A 349 -11.67 -4.32 21.33
CA GLN A 349 -11.81 -5.65 21.91
C GLN A 349 -10.99 -6.65 21.08
N LEU A 350 -10.11 -7.39 21.73
CA LEU A 350 -9.44 -8.54 21.13
C LEU A 350 -10.42 -9.71 21.13
N LYS A 351 -10.53 -10.40 20.01
CA LYS A 351 -11.37 -11.58 19.85
C LYS A 351 -10.65 -12.82 20.34
#